data_59291288449b86141959d78c88d78b58
#
_entry.id   59291288449b86141959d78c88d78b58
#
_cell.length_a   1.000
_cell.length_b   1.000
_cell.length_c   1.000
_cell.angle_alpha   90.00
_cell.angle_beta   90.00
_cell.angle_gamma   90.00
#
_symmetry.space_group_name_H-M   'P 1'
#
loop_
_entity.id
_entity.type
_entity.pdbx_description
1 polymer ?
#
loop_
_entity_poly.entity_id
_entity_poly.type
_entity_poly.pdbx_seq_one_letter_code
_entity_poly.pdbx_strand_id
1 'polypeptide(L)'
;MDFSNDKDHHRDTHAIPPQFIQEQYWHYNKIKISDLEQDESVVNWDKGLSEEQAKVLKPVSTISKSAIEKACIAFRNAALGTEGDETPLETEIDDVTVYEHTDFPGLQIAPGILPPETQVLWISQIMHKYMANPKHKINLQTDFDIEYPTPEDEKTEETPSLFSYDPQSTHATPKDPESQKSLNMAQMLSRKLRWLTLGEQYHWPTRSYPRNGPTTFPSDLSTLVSGLFPH
;
A
#
# COMPACT_ATOMS: atom_id res chain seq x y z
N MET A 1 2.69 29.05 -6.16
CA MET A 1 1.85 28.98 -7.38
C MET A 1 0.40 29.02 -6.95
N ASP A 2 -0.34 30.01 -7.41
CA ASP A 2 -1.75 30.20 -7.03
C ASP A 2 -2.64 29.27 -7.89
N PHE A 3 -3.24 28.25 -7.29
CA PHE A 3 -4.11 27.27 -7.96
C PHE A 3 -5.59 27.70 -7.98
N SER A 4 -5.89 28.96 -7.63
CA SER A 4 -7.26 29.40 -7.38
C SER A 4 -8.08 29.78 -8.61
N ASN A 5 -7.56 29.67 -9.83
CA ASN A 5 -8.23 30.22 -11.02
C ASN A 5 -8.36 29.29 -12.24
N ASP A 6 -8.35 27.99 -12.07
CA ASP A 6 -8.56 27.06 -13.18
C ASP A 6 -9.94 26.35 -13.08
N LYS A 7 -10.99 27.16 -13.28
CA LYS A 7 -12.32 26.65 -13.59
C LYS A 7 -12.29 26.19 -15.05
N ASP A 8 -12.43 24.90 -15.32
CA ASP A 8 -12.68 24.28 -16.63
C ASP A 8 -11.53 23.59 -17.37
N HIS A 9 -10.43 23.26 -16.76
CA HIS A 9 -9.64 22.17 -17.35
C HIS A 9 -10.31 20.83 -17.00
N HIS A 10 -11.14 20.32 -17.90
CA HIS A 10 -11.39 18.90 -18.02
C HIS A 10 -10.02 18.23 -18.08
N ARG A 11 -9.54 17.70 -16.95
CA ARG A 11 -8.31 16.93 -16.90
C ARG A 11 -8.57 15.68 -17.72
N ASP A 12 -8.16 15.71 -18.98
CA ASP A 12 -8.17 14.54 -19.82
C ASP A 12 -7.26 13.50 -19.18
N THR A 13 -7.84 12.39 -18.75
CA THR A 13 -7.10 11.29 -18.12
C THR A 13 -6.14 10.61 -19.09
N HIS A 14 -6.26 10.89 -20.40
CA HIS A 14 -5.39 10.41 -21.46
C HIS A 14 -4.43 11.49 -21.97
N ALA A 15 -4.47 12.68 -21.39
CA ALA A 15 -3.51 13.73 -21.76
C ALA A 15 -2.09 13.27 -21.49
N ILE A 16 -1.23 13.51 -22.45
CA ILE A 16 0.22 13.23 -22.28
C ILE A 16 0.76 14.15 -21.18
N PRO A 17 1.44 13.59 -20.15
CA PRO A 17 2.04 14.41 -19.11
C PRO A 17 2.99 15.47 -19.66
N PRO A 18 3.18 16.60 -18.99
CA PRO A 18 4.21 17.58 -19.36
C PRO A 18 5.57 16.94 -19.57
N GLN A 19 6.34 17.48 -20.50
CA GLN A 19 7.64 16.88 -20.91
C GLN A 19 8.56 16.62 -19.73
N PHE A 20 8.67 17.57 -18.77
CA PHE A 20 9.52 17.41 -17.58
C PHE A 20 9.10 16.22 -16.70
N ILE A 21 7.79 15.92 -16.60
CA ILE A 21 7.29 14.75 -15.87
C ILE A 21 7.68 13.46 -16.61
N GLN A 22 7.56 13.45 -17.94
CA GLN A 22 7.97 12.29 -18.75
C GLN A 22 9.46 12.02 -18.60
N GLU A 23 10.30 13.05 -18.66
CA GLU A 23 11.75 12.96 -18.52
C GLU A 23 12.13 12.41 -17.13
N GLN A 24 11.52 12.92 -16.05
CA GLN A 24 11.72 12.41 -14.70
C GLN A 24 11.29 10.94 -14.58
N TYR A 25 10.11 10.59 -15.10
CA TYR A 25 9.63 9.21 -15.10
C TYR A 25 10.62 8.26 -15.81
N TRP A 26 11.09 8.63 -17.01
CA TRP A 26 12.03 7.79 -17.76
C TRP A 26 13.40 7.73 -17.09
N HIS A 27 13.86 8.80 -16.47
CA HIS A 27 15.11 8.82 -15.71
C HIS A 27 15.04 7.80 -14.56
N TYR A 28 14.07 7.93 -13.66
CA TYR A 28 13.96 7.03 -12.50
C TYR A 28 13.53 5.60 -12.85
N ASN A 29 12.80 5.39 -13.93
CA ASN A 29 12.46 4.04 -14.38
C ASN A 29 13.66 3.23 -14.91
N LYS A 30 14.76 3.90 -15.28
CA LYS A 30 15.96 3.28 -15.86
C LYS A 30 17.22 3.41 -15.02
N ILE A 31 17.16 4.22 -13.96
CA ILE A 31 18.32 4.46 -13.09
C ILE A 31 18.76 3.16 -12.41
N LYS A 32 20.05 2.97 -12.28
CA LYS A 32 20.60 1.87 -11.50
C LYS A 32 20.57 2.22 -10.01
N ILE A 33 20.47 1.22 -9.14
CA ILE A 33 20.49 1.43 -7.69
C ILE A 33 21.75 2.19 -7.25
N SER A 34 22.91 1.85 -7.82
CA SER A 34 24.19 2.56 -7.53
C SER A 34 24.15 4.05 -7.84
N ASP A 35 23.41 4.44 -8.89
CA ASP A 35 23.33 5.82 -9.32
C ASP A 35 22.26 6.57 -8.51
N LEU A 36 21.20 5.85 -8.11
CA LEU A 36 20.16 6.36 -7.21
C LEU A 36 20.72 6.77 -5.85
N GLU A 37 21.70 6.03 -5.32
CA GLU A 37 22.36 6.34 -4.05
C GLU A 37 23.21 7.63 -4.10
N GLN A 38 23.55 8.10 -5.29
CA GLN A 38 24.32 9.32 -5.53
C GLN A 38 23.43 10.50 -5.95
N ASP A 39 22.16 10.28 -6.19
CA ASP A 39 21.22 11.31 -6.59
C ASP A 39 20.80 12.14 -5.39
N GLU A 40 21.22 13.40 -5.35
CA GLU A 40 20.94 14.34 -4.25
C GLU A 40 19.44 14.67 -4.11
N SER A 41 18.63 14.42 -5.15
CA SER A 41 17.18 14.60 -5.07
C SER A 41 16.47 13.45 -4.35
N VAL A 42 17.14 12.30 -4.18
CA VAL A 42 16.63 11.13 -3.50
C VAL A 42 17.06 11.13 -2.04
N VAL A 43 16.09 11.06 -1.14
CA VAL A 43 16.38 10.99 0.30
C VAL A 43 16.82 9.58 0.69
N ASN A 44 18.04 9.46 1.20
CA ASN A 44 18.51 8.26 1.85
C ASN A 44 18.45 8.46 3.37
N TRP A 45 17.43 7.90 4.00
CA TRP A 45 17.20 8.07 5.44
C TRP A 45 18.30 7.52 6.33
N ASP A 46 19.06 6.51 5.88
CA ASP A 46 20.20 5.95 6.63
C ASP A 46 21.37 6.95 6.70
N LYS A 47 21.47 7.84 5.73
CA LYS A 47 22.51 8.88 5.68
C LYS A 47 22.06 10.20 6.31
N GLY A 48 20.76 10.33 6.61
CA GLY A 48 20.13 11.58 7.03
C GLY A 48 19.86 12.54 5.87
N LEU A 49 19.28 13.68 6.19
CA LEU A 49 18.96 14.72 5.20
C LEU A 49 20.19 15.55 4.86
N SER A 50 20.40 15.84 3.57
CA SER A 50 21.33 16.89 3.14
C SER A 50 20.82 18.29 3.52
N GLU A 51 21.68 19.30 3.42
CA GLU A 51 21.30 20.69 3.71
C GLU A 51 20.14 21.16 2.80
N GLU A 52 20.13 20.75 1.53
CA GLU A 52 19.07 21.10 0.57
C GLU A 52 17.77 20.35 0.89
N GLN A 53 17.85 19.07 1.20
CA GLN A 53 16.69 18.28 1.61
C GLN A 53 16.08 18.80 2.92
N ALA A 54 16.91 19.22 3.88
CA ALA A 54 16.46 19.83 5.13
C ALA A 54 15.80 21.21 4.96
N LYS A 55 15.92 21.85 3.80
CA LYS A 55 15.16 23.08 3.49
C LYS A 55 13.69 22.78 3.22
N VAL A 56 13.39 21.65 2.63
CA VAL A 56 12.03 21.27 2.20
C VAL A 56 11.35 20.23 3.11
N LEU A 57 12.13 19.40 3.81
CA LEU A 57 11.63 18.43 4.78
C LEU A 57 11.90 18.94 6.20
N LYS A 58 10.84 19.34 6.90
CA LYS A 58 10.92 19.89 8.25
C LYS A 58 10.41 18.90 9.29
N PRO A 59 11.13 18.72 10.41
CA PRO A 59 10.59 17.93 11.52
C PRO A 59 9.39 18.68 12.12
N VAL A 60 8.26 17.98 12.26
CA VAL A 60 7.01 18.56 12.79
C VAL A 60 6.54 17.90 14.08
N SER A 61 6.88 16.64 14.28
CA SER A 61 6.53 15.91 15.50
C SER A 61 7.45 14.70 15.69
N THR A 62 7.27 14.00 16.81
CA THR A 62 7.96 12.76 17.12
C THR A 62 6.94 11.74 17.62
N ILE A 63 7.02 10.52 17.10
CA ILE A 63 6.25 9.38 17.59
C ILE A 63 7.16 8.60 18.52
N SER A 64 6.74 8.43 19.77
CA SER A 64 7.58 7.77 20.78
C SER A 64 7.70 6.26 20.52
N LYS A 65 8.84 5.70 20.87
CA LYS A 65 9.11 4.26 20.92
C LYS A 65 7.93 3.49 21.52
N SER A 66 7.45 3.91 22.69
CA SER A 66 6.36 3.24 23.38
C SER A 66 5.03 3.25 22.60
N ALA A 67 4.74 4.33 21.85
CA ALA A 67 3.56 4.39 21.00
C ALA A 67 3.69 3.42 19.81
N ILE A 68 4.86 3.34 19.21
CA ILE A 68 5.14 2.44 18.08
C ILE A 68 5.03 0.98 18.54
N GLU A 69 5.70 0.61 19.65
CA GLU A 69 5.62 -0.74 20.23
C GLU A 69 4.18 -1.17 20.47
N LYS A 70 3.42 -0.32 21.16
CA LYS A 70 2.01 -0.58 21.48
C LYS A 70 1.15 -0.77 20.22
N ALA A 71 1.32 0.08 19.20
CA ALA A 71 0.58 -0.01 17.95
C ALA A 71 0.93 -1.30 17.18
N CYS A 72 2.22 -1.67 17.11
CA CYS A 72 2.69 -2.88 16.43
C CYS A 72 2.24 -4.16 17.13
N ILE A 73 2.26 -4.20 18.47
CA ILE A 73 1.74 -5.32 19.27
C ILE A 73 0.22 -5.47 19.07
N ALA A 74 -0.52 -4.36 19.11
CA ALA A 74 -1.96 -4.38 18.86
C ALA A 74 -2.30 -4.85 17.43
N PHE A 75 -1.53 -4.41 16.42
CA PHE A 75 -1.64 -4.91 15.04
C PHE A 75 -1.37 -6.41 14.95
N ARG A 76 -0.29 -6.88 15.56
CA ARG A 76 0.05 -8.31 15.58
C ARG A 76 -1.08 -9.13 16.16
N ASN A 77 -1.62 -8.71 17.31
CA ASN A 77 -2.71 -9.42 17.97
C ASN A 77 -3.99 -9.45 17.11
N ALA A 78 -4.35 -8.33 16.49
CA ALA A 78 -5.48 -8.28 15.59
C ALA A 78 -5.28 -9.10 14.31
N ALA A 79 -4.06 -9.13 13.77
CA ALA A 79 -3.73 -9.88 12.56
C ALA A 79 -3.72 -11.41 12.79
N LEU A 80 -3.28 -11.85 13.97
CA LEU A 80 -3.12 -13.27 14.33
C LEU A 80 -4.25 -13.83 15.20
N GLY A 81 -5.19 -12.99 15.65
CA GLY A 81 -6.27 -13.41 16.56
C GLY A 81 -5.78 -13.77 17.96
N THR A 82 -4.67 -13.18 18.42
CA THR A 82 -4.05 -13.44 19.74
C THR A 82 -4.35 -12.30 20.70
N GLU A 83 -5.59 -12.15 21.11
CA GLU A 83 -5.99 -11.09 22.05
C GLU A 83 -5.19 -11.16 23.36
N GLY A 84 -4.65 -10.00 23.78
CA GLY A 84 -3.94 -9.85 25.05
C GLY A 84 -2.52 -10.39 25.08
N ASP A 85 -1.94 -10.77 23.93
CA ASP A 85 -0.52 -11.12 23.87
C ASP A 85 0.34 -9.85 23.96
N GLU A 86 1.04 -9.68 25.09
CA GLU A 86 1.94 -8.55 25.36
C GLU A 86 3.42 -8.90 25.08
N THR A 87 3.70 -9.97 24.35
CA THR A 87 5.07 -10.32 23.97
C THR A 87 5.74 -9.13 23.27
N PRO A 88 6.89 -8.66 23.77
CA PRO A 88 7.61 -7.54 23.17
C PRO A 88 7.98 -7.79 21.72
N LEU A 89 8.26 -6.72 20.99
CA LEU A 89 8.85 -6.82 19.65
C LEU A 89 10.27 -7.35 19.75
N GLU A 90 10.71 -8.07 18.72
CA GLU A 90 12.08 -8.63 18.65
C GLU A 90 13.11 -7.54 18.33
N THR A 91 12.72 -6.56 17.51
CA THR A 91 13.58 -5.47 17.08
C THR A 91 13.51 -4.31 18.08
N GLU A 92 14.67 -3.84 18.51
CA GLU A 92 14.77 -2.58 19.24
C GLU A 92 14.41 -1.41 18.32
N ILE A 93 13.54 -0.53 18.78
CA ILE A 93 13.08 0.66 18.05
C ILE A 93 13.40 1.92 18.86
N ASP A 94 13.52 3.03 18.16
CA ASP A 94 13.72 4.35 18.75
C ASP A 94 12.50 5.24 18.49
N ASP A 95 12.51 6.43 19.07
CA ASP A 95 11.57 7.48 18.72
C ASP A 95 11.74 7.88 17.25
N VAL A 96 10.64 8.04 16.53
CA VAL A 96 10.64 8.36 15.09
C VAL A 96 10.24 9.81 14.87
N THR A 97 11.10 10.55 14.20
CA THR A 97 10.81 11.93 13.76
C THR A 97 9.89 11.90 12.55
N VAL A 98 8.80 12.68 12.63
CA VAL A 98 7.88 12.92 11.52
C VAL A 98 8.30 14.20 10.80
N TYR A 99 8.44 14.12 9.50
CA TYR A 99 8.77 15.25 8.63
C TYR A 99 7.56 15.68 7.82
N GLU A 100 7.45 16.96 7.53
CA GLU A 100 6.47 17.51 6.60
C GLU A 100 7.18 18.23 5.45
N HIS A 101 6.66 18.08 4.23
CA HIS A 101 7.21 18.73 3.06
C HIS A 101 6.64 20.14 2.93
N THR A 102 7.51 21.16 2.84
CA THR A 102 7.11 22.59 2.82
C THR A 102 6.20 22.96 1.65
N ASP A 103 6.40 22.34 0.48
CA ASP A 103 5.61 22.61 -0.73
C ASP A 103 4.31 21.80 -0.79
N PHE A 104 4.15 20.81 0.10
CA PHE A 104 2.98 19.94 0.18
C PHE A 104 2.46 19.86 1.62
N PRO A 105 1.80 20.91 2.10
CA PRO A 105 1.26 20.93 3.46
C PRO A 105 0.34 19.73 3.73
N GLY A 106 0.55 19.05 4.85
CA GLY A 106 -0.17 17.83 5.22
C GLY A 106 0.45 16.53 4.71
N LEU A 107 1.46 16.59 3.82
CA LEU A 107 2.25 15.41 3.46
C LEU A 107 3.27 15.14 4.56
N GLN A 108 3.00 14.14 5.39
CA GLN A 108 3.87 13.71 6.48
C GLN A 108 4.59 12.40 6.16
N ILE A 109 5.84 12.31 6.54
CA ILE A 109 6.73 11.16 6.31
C ILE A 109 7.34 10.77 7.66
N ALA A 110 7.14 9.53 8.07
CA ALA A 110 7.72 8.92 9.27
C ALA A 110 8.65 7.77 8.88
N PRO A 111 9.92 8.03 8.58
CA PRO A 111 10.85 7.01 8.08
C PRO A 111 11.13 5.96 9.15
N GLY A 112 11.14 4.68 8.74
CA GLY A 112 11.52 3.58 9.64
C GLY A 112 10.53 3.30 10.77
N ILE A 113 9.31 3.84 10.72
CA ILE A 113 8.31 3.70 11.79
C ILE A 113 7.87 2.25 12.04
N LEU A 114 7.95 1.38 11.03
CA LEU A 114 7.55 -0.01 11.17
C LEU A 114 8.78 -0.91 11.36
N PRO A 115 8.89 -1.63 12.48
CA PRO A 115 9.94 -2.63 12.68
C PRO A 115 9.86 -3.76 11.64
N PRO A 116 10.98 -4.43 11.31
CA PRO A 116 11.04 -5.48 10.30
C PRO A 116 10.00 -6.58 10.48
N GLU A 117 9.79 -7.08 11.70
CA GLU A 117 8.78 -8.12 11.98
C GLU A 117 7.35 -7.64 11.70
N THR A 118 7.03 -6.36 11.98
CA THR A 118 5.74 -5.77 11.64
C THR A 118 5.57 -5.64 10.13
N GLN A 119 6.63 -5.25 9.41
CA GLN A 119 6.62 -5.20 7.95
C GLN A 119 6.39 -6.57 7.34
N VAL A 120 7.09 -7.61 7.83
CA VAL A 120 6.94 -9.00 7.36
C VAL A 120 5.52 -9.50 7.63
N LEU A 121 4.99 -9.27 8.82
CA LEU A 121 3.62 -9.64 9.14
C LEU A 121 2.62 -8.93 8.23
N TRP A 122 2.79 -7.62 7.99
CA TRP A 122 1.91 -6.87 7.10
C TRP A 122 1.95 -7.39 5.67
N ILE A 123 3.14 -7.66 5.13
CA ILE A 123 3.30 -8.30 3.81
C ILE A 123 2.59 -9.64 3.78
N SER A 124 2.73 -10.46 4.83
CA SER A 124 2.02 -11.74 4.96
C SER A 124 0.50 -11.55 4.92
N GLN A 125 -0.06 -10.59 5.67
CA GLN A 125 -1.50 -10.29 5.62
C GLN A 125 -1.95 -9.85 4.22
N ILE A 126 -1.18 -8.99 3.54
CA ILE A 126 -1.47 -8.58 2.16
C ILE A 126 -1.54 -9.79 1.23
N MET A 127 -0.50 -10.63 1.26
CA MET A 127 -0.34 -11.74 0.32
C MET A 127 -1.31 -12.90 0.57
N HIS A 128 -1.59 -13.20 1.83
CA HIS A 128 -2.35 -14.41 2.18
C HIS A 128 -3.80 -14.14 2.57
N LYS A 129 -4.11 -12.98 3.13
CA LYS A 129 -5.44 -12.67 3.65
C LYS A 129 -6.17 -11.63 2.80
N TYR A 130 -5.58 -10.42 2.64
CA TYR A 130 -6.33 -9.35 1.97
C TYR A 130 -6.51 -9.63 0.48
N MET A 131 -5.51 -10.18 -0.18
CA MET A 131 -5.55 -10.50 -1.60
C MET A 131 -6.51 -11.66 -1.91
N ALA A 132 -6.73 -12.58 -0.97
CA ALA A 132 -7.68 -13.67 -1.10
C ALA A 132 -9.14 -13.26 -0.80
N ASN A 133 -9.36 -12.08 -0.23
CA ASN A 133 -10.70 -11.60 0.08
C ASN A 133 -11.36 -10.95 -1.15
N PRO A 134 -12.45 -11.51 -1.70
CA PRO A 134 -13.09 -10.98 -2.91
C PRO A 134 -13.72 -9.59 -2.73
N LYS A 135 -13.88 -9.11 -1.49
CA LYS A 135 -14.34 -7.74 -1.19
C LYS A 135 -13.26 -6.70 -1.50
N HIS A 136 -11.98 -7.07 -1.45
CA HIS A 136 -10.88 -6.22 -1.85
C HIS A 136 -10.71 -6.27 -3.38
N LYS A 137 -10.44 -5.13 -3.99
CA LYS A 137 -10.30 -5.07 -5.45
C LYS A 137 -8.84 -5.15 -5.86
N ILE A 138 -8.59 -6.01 -6.84
CA ILE A 138 -7.30 -6.11 -7.52
C ILE A 138 -7.44 -5.66 -8.98
N ASN A 139 -6.34 -5.20 -9.58
CA ASN A 139 -6.37 -4.71 -10.97
C ASN A 139 -6.89 -5.75 -11.97
N LEU A 140 -6.70 -7.03 -11.68
CA LEU A 140 -7.10 -8.11 -12.60
C LEU A 140 -8.61 -8.25 -12.77
N GLN A 141 -9.40 -7.89 -11.77
CA GLN A 141 -10.87 -8.00 -11.83
C GLN A 141 -11.51 -7.09 -12.89
N THR A 142 -10.77 -6.16 -13.47
CA THR A 142 -11.23 -5.38 -14.63
C THR A 142 -11.40 -6.29 -15.86
N ASP A 143 -10.41 -7.16 -16.12
CA ASP A 143 -10.30 -7.93 -17.35
C ASP A 143 -10.54 -9.42 -17.16
N PHE A 144 -10.50 -9.91 -15.93
CA PHE A 144 -10.62 -11.33 -15.59
C PHE A 144 -11.68 -11.56 -14.52
N ASP A 145 -12.37 -12.68 -14.64
CA ASP A 145 -13.11 -13.29 -13.55
C ASP A 145 -12.14 -14.16 -12.74
N ILE A 146 -12.04 -13.85 -11.45
CA ILE A 146 -11.12 -14.53 -10.53
C ILE A 146 -11.90 -15.52 -9.67
N GLU A 147 -11.49 -16.75 -9.70
CA GLU A 147 -12.00 -17.79 -8.81
C GLU A 147 -11.20 -17.73 -7.50
N TYR A 148 -11.89 -17.39 -6.42
CA TYR A 148 -11.29 -17.35 -5.09
C TYR A 148 -11.42 -18.69 -4.38
N PRO A 149 -10.41 -19.10 -3.57
CA PRO A 149 -10.51 -20.32 -2.80
C PRO A 149 -11.64 -20.21 -1.78
N THR A 150 -12.38 -21.31 -1.63
CA THR A 150 -13.45 -21.41 -0.64
C THR A 150 -12.94 -22.12 0.60
N PRO A 151 -13.36 -21.71 1.82
CA PRO A 151 -13.06 -22.45 3.03
C PRO A 151 -13.54 -23.90 2.93
N GLU A 152 -12.76 -24.84 3.44
CA GLU A 152 -13.17 -26.26 3.52
C GLU A 152 -14.31 -26.49 4.52
N ASP A 153 -14.40 -25.63 5.54
CA ASP A 153 -15.48 -25.63 6.54
C ASP A 153 -16.28 -24.34 6.43
N GLU A 154 -17.59 -24.44 6.20
CA GLU A 154 -18.52 -23.29 6.16
C GLU A 154 -18.54 -22.45 7.44
N LYS A 155 -18.00 -22.97 8.54
CA LYS A 155 -17.88 -22.26 9.82
C LYS A 155 -16.65 -21.38 9.92
N THR A 156 -15.71 -21.50 8.99
CA THR A 156 -14.49 -20.70 8.98
C THR A 156 -14.72 -19.47 8.10
N GLU A 157 -14.71 -18.27 8.71
CA GLU A 157 -14.83 -17.02 7.96
C GLU A 157 -13.55 -16.66 7.15
N GLU A 158 -12.44 -17.36 7.40
CA GLU A 158 -11.17 -17.10 6.73
C GLU A 158 -11.12 -17.77 5.35
N THR A 159 -11.03 -16.92 4.32
CA THR A 159 -10.77 -17.37 2.95
C THR A 159 -9.33 -17.90 2.86
N PRO A 160 -9.10 -19.13 2.36
CA PRO A 160 -7.76 -19.65 2.15
C PRO A 160 -6.98 -18.76 1.20
N SER A 161 -5.65 -18.74 1.37
CA SER A 161 -4.77 -17.93 0.53
C SER A 161 -4.86 -18.32 -0.95
N LEU A 162 -4.72 -17.35 -1.87
CA LEU A 162 -4.56 -17.65 -3.30
C LEU A 162 -3.33 -18.52 -3.60
N PHE A 163 -2.35 -18.54 -2.69
CA PHE A 163 -1.18 -19.42 -2.80
C PHE A 163 -1.45 -20.88 -2.42
N SER A 164 -2.66 -21.20 -1.94
CA SER A 164 -3.07 -22.60 -1.75
C SER A 164 -3.36 -23.33 -3.06
N TYR A 165 -3.61 -22.60 -4.14
CA TYR A 165 -3.78 -23.18 -5.46
C TYR A 165 -2.48 -23.70 -6.06
N ASP A 166 -2.57 -24.74 -6.88
CA ASP A 166 -1.44 -25.16 -7.70
C ASP A 166 -0.99 -24.00 -8.61
N PRO A 167 0.31 -23.66 -8.65
CA PRO A 167 0.82 -22.57 -9.48
C PRO A 167 0.50 -22.70 -10.98
N GLN A 168 0.27 -23.92 -11.48
CA GLN A 168 -0.09 -24.18 -12.87
C GLN A 168 -1.60 -24.23 -13.11
N SER A 169 -2.42 -24.25 -12.07
CA SER A 169 -3.87 -24.23 -12.20
C SER A 169 -4.38 -22.87 -12.69
N THR A 170 -5.51 -22.85 -13.39
CA THR A 170 -6.09 -21.66 -13.99
C THR A 170 -7.30 -21.22 -13.19
N HIS A 171 -7.20 -20.05 -12.56
CA HIS A 171 -8.26 -19.43 -11.73
C HIS A 171 -8.54 -17.98 -12.13
N ALA A 172 -7.95 -17.52 -13.23
CA ALA A 172 -8.23 -16.19 -13.82
C ALA A 172 -8.67 -16.38 -15.28
N THR A 173 -9.97 -16.30 -15.51
CA THR A 173 -10.60 -16.47 -16.83
C THR A 173 -10.85 -15.09 -17.43
N PRO A 174 -10.40 -14.82 -18.68
CA PRO A 174 -10.62 -13.53 -19.29
C PRO A 174 -12.10 -13.27 -19.56
N LYS A 175 -12.58 -12.06 -19.32
CA LYS A 175 -13.93 -11.63 -19.68
C LYS A 175 -14.11 -11.49 -21.18
N ASP A 176 -13.00 -11.18 -21.86
CA ASP A 176 -12.94 -11.15 -23.34
C ASP A 176 -11.87 -12.15 -23.83
N PRO A 177 -12.26 -13.39 -24.17
CA PRO A 177 -11.34 -14.43 -24.65
C PRO A 177 -10.68 -14.13 -25.99
N GLU A 178 -11.21 -13.18 -26.78
CA GLU A 178 -10.61 -12.81 -28.05
C GLU A 178 -9.39 -11.91 -27.88
N SER A 179 -9.39 -11.07 -26.83
CA SER A 179 -8.30 -10.14 -26.54
C SER A 179 -7.26 -10.68 -25.56
N GLN A 180 -7.65 -11.62 -24.68
CA GLN A 180 -6.80 -12.11 -23.60
C GLN A 180 -6.91 -13.62 -23.42
N LYS A 181 -5.85 -14.23 -22.85
CA LYS A 181 -5.81 -15.64 -22.50
C LYS A 181 -5.95 -15.82 -21.00
N SER A 182 -6.51 -16.96 -20.59
CA SER A 182 -6.53 -17.38 -19.19
C SER A 182 -5.12 -17.40 -18.57
N LEU A 183 -5.04 -17.07 -17.31
CA LEU A 183 -3.78 -17.00 -16.56
C LEU A 183 -3.74 -18.11 -15.55
N ASN A 184 -2.63 -18.83 -15.48
CA ASN A 184 -2.37 -19.69 -14.33
C ASN A 184 -1.96 -18.83 -13.11
N MET A 185 -1.99 -19.43 -11.91
CA MET A 185 -1.72 -18.71 -10.66
C MET A 185 -0.35 -18.05 -10.64
N ALA A 186 0.69 -18.75 -11.13
CA ALA A 186 2.04 -18.19 -11.21
C ALA A 186 2.09 -16.95 -12.11
N GLN A 187 1.43 -16.99 -13.26
CA GLN A 187 1.35 -15.83 -14.17
C GLN A 187 0.55 -14.68 -13.57
N MET A 188 -0.57 -15.00 -12.94
CA MET A 188 -1.43 -14.02 -12.29
C MET A 188 -0.66 -13.26 -11.21
N LEU A 189 -0.09 -13.96 -10.25
CA LEU A 189 0.55 -13.37 -9.08
C LEU A 189 1.88 -12.68 -9.42
N SER A 190 2.72 -13.29 -10.28
CA SER A 190 4.07 -12.76 -10.55
C SER A 190 4.16 -11.73 -11.67
N ARG A 191 3.23 -11.75 -12.63
CA ARG A 191 3.34 -10.94 -13.85
C ARG A 191 2.24 -9.92 -14.04
N LYS A 192 1.03 -10.20 -13.55
CA LYS A 192 -0.16 -9.40 -13.90
C LYS A 192 -0.74 -8.63 -12.73
N LEU A 193 -0.62 -9.14 -11.52
CA LEU A 193 -1.04 -8.41 -10.33
C LEU A 193 -0.14 -7.17 -10.13
N ARG A 194 -0.76 -6.00 -9.97
CA ARG A 194 -0.07 -4.71 -9.83
C ARG A 194 -0.46 -3.96 -8.57
N TRP A 195 -1.73 -4.05 -8.19
CA TRP A 195 -2.23 -3.35 -7.03
C TRP A 195 -3.44 -4.06 -6.43
N LEU A 196 -3.62 -3.80 -5.17
CA LEU A 196 -4.76 -4.20 -4.35
C LEU A 196 -5.31 -2.92 -3.68
N THR A 197 -6.63 -2.74 -3.70
CA THR A 197 -7.30 -1.65 -2.99
C THR A 197 -7.90 -2.15 -1.69
N LEU A 198 -7.51 -1.54 -0.59
CA LEU A 198 -8.08 -1.76 0.74
C LEU A 198 -9.03 -0.60 1.07
N GLY A 199 -10.26 -0.91 1.46
CA GLY A 199 -11.28 0.10 1.78
C GLY A 199 -12.10 0.56 0.57
N GLU A 200 -12.56 1.82 0.63
CA GLU A 200 -13.42 2.40 -0.40
C GLU A 200 -12.69 2.53 -1.75
N GLN A 201 -13.37 2.09 -2.80
CA GLN A 201 -12.84 2.20 -4.15
C GLN A 201 -13.29 3.49 -4.82
N TYR A 202 -12.33 4.25 -5.38
CA TYR A 202 -12.63 5.43 -6.18
C TYR A 202 -13.39 5.05 -7.46
N HIS A 203 -14.55 5.67 -7.65
CA HIS A 203 -15.36 5.46 -8.84
C HIS A 203 -14.99 6.50 -9.90
N TRP A 204 -14.17 6.09 -10.85
CA TRP A 204 -13.62 6.95 -11.89
C TRP A 204 -14.66 7.67 -12.75
N PRO A 205 -15.78 7.02 -13.18
CA PRO A 205 -16.81 7.69 -13.99
C PRO A 205 -17.47 8.88 -13.28
N THR A 206 -17.73 8.76 -11.98
CA THR A 206 -18.34 9.83 -11.19
C THR A 206 -17.34 10.71 -10.45
N ARG A 207 -16.06 10.37 -10.53
CA ARG A 207 -14.95 11.04 -9.83
C ARG A 207 -15.21 11.22 -8.33
N SER A 208 -15.72 10.19 -7.68
CA SER A 208 -16.10 10.23 -6.27
C SER A 208 -15.81 8.92 -5.55
N TYR A 209 -15.73 8.98 -4.23
CA TYR A 209 -15.83 7.80 -3.38
C TYR A 209 -17.30 7.55 -3.03
N PRO A 210 -17.79 6.29 -3.06
CA PRO A 210 -19.13 5.97 -2.60
C PRO A 210 -19.28 6.36 -1.12
N ARG A 211 -20.33 7.10 -0.78
CA ARG A 211 -20.53 7.58 0.61
C ARG A 211 -21.17 6.56 1.54
N ASN A 212 -21.71 5.47 1.02
CA ASN A 212 -22.57 4.54 1.76
C ASN A 212 -22.25 3.05 1.52
N GLY A 213 -21.01 2.73 1.18
CA GLY A 213 -20.57 1.33 1.10
C GLY A 213 -20.11 0.79 2.46
N PRO A 214 -20.24 -0.51 2.74
CA PRO A 214 -19.58 -1.10 3.89
C PRO A 214 -18.06 -0.91 3.72
N THR A 215 -17.40 -0.40 4.76
CA THR A 215 -15.95 -0.29 4.75
C THR A 215 -15.34 -1.68 4.66
N THR A 216 -14.54 -1.92 3.64
CA THR A 216 -13.79 -3.19 3.49
C THR A 216 -12.36 -3.04 4.01
N PHE A 217 -12.07 -1.93 4.71
CA PHE A 217 -10.74 -1.69 5.25
C PHE A 217 -10.42 -2.69 6.36
N PRO A 218 -9.29 -3.38 6.32
CA PRO A 218 -8.93 -4.39 7.29
C PRO A 218 -8.83 -3.81 8.71
N SER A 219 -9.47 -4.48 9.69
CA SER A 219 -9.52 -4.02 11.07
C SER A 219 -8.15 -4.03 11.76
N ASP A 220 -7.32 -5.02 11.46
CA ASP A 220 -5.95 -5.12 11.96
C ASP A 220 -5.09 -3.92 11.47
N LEU A 221 -5.18 -3.57 10.20
CA LEU A 221 -4.49 -2.39 9.65
C LEU A 221 -5.07 -1.07 10.22
N SER A 222 -6.38 -1.01 10.44
CA SER A 222 -7.01 0.12 11.12
C SER A 222 -6.45 0.30 12.54
N THR A 223 -6.25 -0.81 13.27
CA THR A 223 -5.65 -0.80 14.60
C THR A 223 -4.23 -0.24 14.58
N LEU A 224 -3.41 -0.65 13.61
CA LEU A 224 -2.04 -0.14 13.44
C LEU A 224 -2.04 1.39 13.20
N VAL A 225 -2.81 1.84 12.21
CA VAL A 225 -2.85 3.26 11.82
C VAL A 225 -3.36 4.13 12.98
N SER A 226 -4.45 3.73 13.63
CA SER A 226 -5.01 4.49 14.77
C SER A 226 -4.08 4.51 15.99
N GLY A 227 -3.28 3.46 16.18
CA GLY A 227 -2.28 3.40 17.24
C GLY A 227 -1.08 4.31 17.00
N LEU A 228 -0.65 4.44 15.74
CA LEU A 228 0.47 5.31 15.34
C LEU A 228 0.08 6.79 15.24
N PHE A 229 -1.14 7.07 14.80
CA PHE A 229 -1.65 8.41 14.54
C PHE A 229 -3.00 8.60 15.27
N PRO A 230 -3.01 8.72 16.61
CA PRO A 230 -4.24 8.97 17.37
C PRO A 230 -4.79 10.34 16.99
N HIS A 231 -6.10 10.40 16.75
CA HIS A 231 -6.84 11.62 16.41
C HIS A 231 -6.97 12.58 17.59
#